data_24d14cf60b52b059a8765d1d9df4ba93
#
_entry.id   24d14cf60b52b059a8765d1d9df4ba93
#
_cell.length_a   1.000
_cell.length_b   1.000
_cell.length_c   1.000
_cell.angle_alpha   90.00
_cell.angle_beta   90.00
_cell.angle_gamma   90.00
#
_symmetry.space_group_name_H-M   'P 1'
#
loop_
_entity.id
_entity.type
_entity.pdbx_description
1 polymer ?
#
loop_
_entity_poly.entity_id
_entity_poly.type
_entity_poly.pdbx_seq_one_letter_code
_entity_poly.pdbx_strand_id
1 'polypeptide(L)'
;MKFPDSQDTRLTTLANGVRVVTIHMPWLASASASVFVRTGSGHESARQNGISHVVEHMAFKGTATRDAARINIDAERLGAEVNAHTDKDHTAYHLSGMARDAVQFVRMLGDIVRRPTFPAAELERERQVILQEYIEDEEDPMSMAFRQFDKLCYGTHPMAQAVIGTRRNIERFSRDELLAYVERQYSGTNVVVGVAGNVDHDAIVRESEAAFGDMPCGSVHSMQAPSWLGGVKAARLAGCSQSHVVLGYPIASMKDDQPAASVAAALFGEGMSSPLMNEIRERRGLVYYAACSADVMEACGQFVIEASTTPDKVEELLRETHRLLQAHAASVGQVDLERARNQIAVRRMRAQERPVRRVEDAALDLFVHGRVRSPEELRARVEGVSADQVRETFARMLAAPPVLALAGKLGALTGERLRELVSAPAPRARASAAARRATTMH
;
A
#
# COMPACT_ATOMS: atom_id res chain seq x y z
N MET A 1 7.23 11.52 -28.07
CA MET A 1 8.10 10.91 -27.05
C MET A 1 7.82 9.43 -27.08
N LYS A 2 8.77 8.56 -27.48
CA LYS A 2 8.57 7.10 -27.38
C LYS A 2 8.68 6.74 -25.90
N PHE A 3 7.65 6.12 -25.35
CA PHE A 3 7.75 5.48 -24.04
C PHE A 3 8.72 4.29 -24.14
N PRO A 4 9.43 3.94 -23.03
CA PRO A 4 10.28 2.75 -23.04
C PRO A 4 9.44 1.54 -23.47
N ASP A 5 9.91 0.86 -24.50
CA ASP A 5 9.24 -0.28 -25.11
C ASP A 5 9.22 -1.47 -24.13
N SER A 6 8.24 -2.36 -24.25
CA SER A 6 8.19 -3.64 -23.51
C SER A 6 9.47 -4.50 -23.69
N GLN A 7 10.29 -4.18 -24.67
CA GLN A 7 11.60 -4.77 -24.95
C GLN A 7 12.65 -4.49 -23.86
N ASP A 8 12.44 -3.47 -23.00
CA ASP A 8 13.38 -3.11 -21.94
C ASP A 8 13.28 -4.02 -20.70
N THR A 9 12.22 -4.84 -20.59
CA THR A 9 12.00 -5.73 -19.44
C THR A 9 12.29 -7.17 -19.83
N ARG A 10 13.26 -7.79 -19.12
CA ARG A 10 13.61 -9.21 -19.30
C ARG A 10 13.34 -9.96 -18.01
N LEU A 11 12.80 -11.18 -18.14
CA LEU A 11 12.47 -12.08 -17.03
C LEU A 11 13.14 -13.43 -17.24
N THR A 12 13.84 -13.90 -16.22
CA THR A 12 14.38 -15.29 -16.12
C THR A 12 13.90 -15.93 -14.84
N THR A 13 13.46 -17.17 -14.88
CA THR A 13 13.13 -17.98 -13.71
C THR A 13 14.23 -19.00 -13.48
N LEU A 14 14.84 -18.97 -12.28
CA LEU A 14 15.86 -19.93 -11.88
C LEU A 14 15.24 -21.32 -11.62
N ALA A 15 16.07 -22.35 -11.57
CA ALA A 15 15.62 -23.74 -11.40
C ALA A 15 14.81 -23.97 -10.11
N ASN A 16 15.08 -23.19 -9.07
CA ASN A 16 14.38 -23.24 -7.79
C ASN A 16 13.15 -22.32 -7.70
N GLY A 17 12.77 -21.65 -8.80
CA GLY A 17 11.60 -20.81 -8.87
C GLY A 17 11.83 -19.31 -8.55
N VAL A 18 13.04 -18.89 -8.16
CA VAL A 18 13.39 -17.47 -8.02
C VAL A 18 13.23 -16.78 -9.38
N ARG A 19 12.51 -15.67 -9.41
CA ARG A 19 12.30 -14.87 -10.63
C ARG A 19 13.25 -13.68 -10.63
N VAL A 20 14.00 -13.52 -11.70
CA VAL A 20 14.94 -12.43 -11.91
C VAL A 20 14.41 -11.53 -12.99
N VAL A 21 14.00 -10.32 -12.65
CA VAL A 21 13.49 -9.32 -13.58
C VAL A 21 14.48 -8.16 -13.70
N THR A 22 14.84 -7.79 -14.92
CA THR A 22 15.64 -6.58 -15.19
C THR A 22 14.86 -5.63 -16.05
N ILE A 23 15.01 -4.34 -15.77
CA ILE A 23 14.41 -3.26 -16.54
C ILE A 23 15.52 -2.34 -17.02
N HIS A 24 15.83 -2.42 -18.31
CA HIS A 24 16.93 -1.68 -18.90
C HIS A 24 16.56 -0.21 -19.09
N MET A 25 17.32 0.68 -18.42
CA MET A 25 17.15 2.14 -18.45
C MET A 25 18.49 2.79 -18.81
N PRO A 26 18.94 2.73 -20.09
CA PRO A 26 20.30 3.09 -20.50
C PRO A 26 20.65 4.56 -20.31
N TRP A 27 19.65 5.43 -20.16
CA TRP A 27 19.83 6.87 -19.92
C TRP A 27 20.15 7.19 -18.44
N LEU A 28 20.08 6.22 -17.53
CA LEU A 28 20.38 6.43 -16.10
C LEU A 28 21.80 6.01 -15.78
N ALA A 29 22.53 6.88 -15.05
CA ALA A 29 23.80 6.53 -14.44
C ALA A 29 23.63 5.70 -13.15
N SER A 30 22.44 5.68 -12.58
CA SER A 30 22.09 4.94 -11.38
C SER A 30 21.36 3.64 -11.70
N ALA A 31 21.38 2.71 -10.74
CA ALA A 31 20.55 1.51 -10.73
C ALA A 31 20.00 1.26 -9.34
N SER A 32 18.87 0.55 -9.30
CA SER A 32 18.30 0.01 -8.06
C SER A 32 18.13 -1.49 -8.20
N ALA A 33 18.64 -2.22 -7.21
CA ALA A 33 18.42 -3.65 -7.03
C ALA A 33 17.52 -3.86 -5.83
N SER A 34 16.58 -4.79 -5.94
CA SER A 34 15.64 -5.12 -4.87
C SER A 34 15.38 -6.62 -4.82
N VAL A 35 15.24 -7.14 -3.61
CA VAL A 35 14.78 -8.50 -3.37
C VAL A 35 13.44 -8.41 -2.67
N PHE A 36 12.39 -8.89 -3.34
CA PHE A 36 11.04 -8.97 -2.79
C PHE A 36 10.76 -10.39 -2.33
N VAL A 37 10.21 -10.51 -1.15
CA VAL A 37 9.74 -11.76 -0.59
C VAL A 37 8.23 -11.67 -0.38
N ARG A 38 7.47 -12.64 -0.93
CA ARG A 38 6.00 -12.67 -0.83
C ARG A 38 5.58 -13.14 0.58
N THR A 39 5.92 -12.33 1.57
CA THR A 39 5.52 -12.49 2.97
C THR A 39 5.53 -11.15 3.68
N GLY A 40 4.52 -10.90 4.48
CA GLY A 40 4.33 -9.69 5.27
C GLY A 40 3.31 -9.96 6.37
N SER A 41 2.80 -8.91 7.03
CA SER A 41 1.92 -9.07 8.19
C SER A 41 0.63 -9.85 7.89
N GLY A 42 0.15 -9.84 6.65
CA GLY A 42 -1.01 -10.63 6.21
C GLY A 42 -0.77 -12.14 6.12
N HIS A 43 0.49 -12.59 6.18
CA HIS A 43 0.89 -14.00 6.21
C HIS A 43 1.18 -14.51 7.63
N GLU A 44 1.05 -13.64 8.65
CA GLU A 44 1.39 -13.95 10.03
C GLU A 44 0.19 -14.44 10.82
N SER A 45 0.40 -15.44 11.65
CA SER A 45 -0.57 -15.76 12.69
C SER A 45 -0.57 -14.67 13.76
N ALA A 46 -1.63 -14.55 14.58
CA ALA A 46 -1.70 -13.59 15.66
C ALA A 46 -0.50 -13.69 16.64
N ARG A 47 0.04 -14.90 16.83
CA ARG A 47 1.24 -15.13 17.66
C ARG A 47 2.52 -14.62 16.99
N GLN A 48 2.56 -14.54 15.68
CA GLN A 48 3.73 -14.13 14.89
C GLN A 48 3.61 -12.69 14.38
N ASN A 49 2.48 -12.02 14.64
CA ASN A 49 2.27 -10.68 14.13
C ASN A 49 3.39 -9.71 14.56
N GLY A 50 4.01 -9.09 13.57
CA GLY A 50 5.17 -8.22 13.68
C GLY A 50 6.51 -8.91 13.39
N ILE A 51 6.56 -10.25 13.16
CA ILE A 51 7.82 -10.95 12.96
C ILE A 51 8.50 -10.55 11.63
N SER A 52 7.74 -10.27 10.56
CA SER A 52 8.31 -9.77 9.30
C SER A 52 9.03 -8.45 9.48
N HIS A 53 8.46 -7.53 10.24
CA HIS A 53 9.04 -6.23 10.55
C HIS A 53 10.32 -6.38 11.41
N VAL A 54 10.30 -7.25 12.42
CA VAL A 54 11.49 -7.54 13.23
C VAL A 54 12.59 -8.20 12.38
N VAL A 55 12.25 -9.10 11.47
CA VAL A 55 13.20 -9.71 10.52
C VAL A 55 13.80 -8.67 9.58
N GLU A 56 12.99 -7.71 9.10
CA GLU A 56 13.47 -6.59 8.29
C GLU A 56 14.55 -5.79 9.01
N HIS A 57 14.30 -5.31 10.24
CA HIS A 57 15.26 -4.59 11.06
C HIS A 57 16.54 -5.40 11.30
N MET A 58 16.36 -6.68 11.61
CA MET A 58 17.48 -7.57 11.95
C MET A 58 18.30 -8.03 10.75
N ALA A 59 17.79 -7.95 9.52
CA ALA A 59 18.49 -8.35 8.31
C ALA A 59 19.80 -7.56 8.12
N PHE A 60 19.84 -6.29 8.56
CA PHE A 60 21.00 -5.41 8.46
C PHE A 60 21.95 -5.46 9.68
N LYS A 61 21.64 -6.32 10.68
CA LYS A 61 22.43 -6.38 11.95
C LYS A 61 23.49 -7.47 11.96
N GLY A 62 23.61 -8.24 10.89
CA GLY A 62 24.69 -9.20 10.68
C GLY A 62 24.31 -10.34 9.77
N THR A 63 25.24 -10.74 8.95
CA THR A 63 25.20 -11.92 8.08
C THR A 63 26.30 -12.90 8.47
N ALA A 64 26.36 -14.05 7.77
CA ALA A 64 27.47 -14.99 7.97
C ALA A 64 28.85 -14.42 7.63
N THR A 65 28.93 -13.34 6.82
CA THR A 65 30.18 -12.77 6.31
C THR A 65 30.42 -11.32 6.75
N ARG A 66 29.42 -10.63 7.30
CA ARG A 66 29.47 -9.21 7.68
C ARG A 66 28.76 -8.98 9.00
N ASP A 67 29.34 -8.18 9.87
CA ASP A 67 28.60 -7.54 10.96
C ASP A 67 27.86 -6.29 10.46
N ALA A 68 27.06 -5.65 11.33
CA ALA A 68 26.26 -4.47 10.98
C ALA A 68 27.14 -3.30 10.46
N ALA A 69 28.27 -3.04 11.11
CA ALA A 69 29.19 -1.98 10.69
C ALA A 69 29.76 -2.25 9.29
N ARG A 70 30.10 -3.49 9.02
CA ARG A 70 30.63 -3.92 7.71
C ARG A 70 29.58 -3.84 6.61
N ILE A 71 28.32 -4.16 6.89
CA ILE A 71 27.22 -3.97 5.93
C ILE A 71 27.13 -2.50 5.50
N ASN A 72 27.12 -1.57 6.46
CA ASN A 72 27.05 -0.14 6.18
C ASN A 72 28.28 0.36 5.41
N ILE A 73 29.49 0.01 5.86
CA ILE A 73 30.74 0.41 5.19
C ILE A 73 30.79 -0.09 3.74
N ASP A 74 30.42 -1.36 3.50
CA ASP A 74 30.45 -1.93 2.16
C ASP A 74 29.44 -1.25 1.23
N ALA A 75 28.25 -0.87 1.73
CA ALA A 75 27.28 -0.10 0.97
C ALA A 75 27.78 1.34 0.69
N GLU A 76 28.26 2.03 1.70
CA GLU A 76 28.78 3.41 1.58
C GLU A 76 29.98 3.49 0.62
N ARG A 77 30.86 2.49 0.61
CA ARG A 77 31.98 2.41 -0.36
C ARG A 77 31.52 2.28 -1.81
N LEU A 78 30.33 1.73 -2.06
CA LEU A 78 29.67 1.71 -3.36
C LEU A 78 28.87 2.99 -3.64
N GLY A 79 28.82 3.93 -2.67
CA GLY A 79 27.91 5.08 -2.72
C GLY A 79 26.43 4.65 -2.77
N ALA A 80 26.13 3.49 -2.19
CA ALA A 80 24.80 2.93 -2.24
C ALA A 80 23.99 3.28 -0.97
N GLU A 81 22.71 3.57 -1.18
CA GLU A 81 21.70 3.64 -0.13
C GLU A 81 21.08 2.27 0.08
N VAL A 82 21.02 1.83 1.34
CA VAL A 82 20.40 0.57 1.76
C VAL A 82 19.10 0.88 2.47
N ASN A 83 18.02 0.20 2.08
CA ASN A 83 16.71 0.36 2.72
C ASN A 83 15.92 -0.95 2.64
N ALA A 84 14.86 -1.05 3.44
CA ALA A 84 13.87 -2.11 3.36
C ALA A 84 12.50 -1.57 3.76
N HIS A 85 11.45 -2.34 3.46
CA HIS A 85 10.12 -2.12 4.01
C HIS A 85 9.35 -3.42 4.08
N THR A 86 8.42 -3.46 5.02
CA THR A 86 7.46 -4.55 5.19
C THR A 86 6.05 -4.01 5.01
N ASP A 87 5.28 -4.66 4.14
CA ASP A 87 3.86 -4.42 3.94
C ASP A 87 3.02 -5.60 4.42
N LYS A 88 1.73 -5.58 4.13
CA LYS A 88 0.82 -6.68 4.50
C LYS A 88 1.07 -7.93 3.66
N ASP A 89 1.45 -7.81 2.41
CA ASP A 89 1.59 -8.92 1.46
C ASP A 89 3.04 -9.21 1.01
N HIS A 90 3.98 -8.33 1.29
CA HIS A 90 5.39 -8.55 0.97
C HIS A 90 6.37 -7.83 1.90
N THR A 91 7.63 -8.26 1.86
CA THR A 91 8.79 -7.56 2.44
C THR A 91 9.81 -7.34 1.32
N ALA A 92 10.43 -6.17 1.29
CA ALA A 92 11.40 -5.83 0.25
C ALA A 92 12.68 -5.24 0.84
N TYR A 93 13.82 -5.60 0.24
CA TYR A 93 15.15 -5.12 0.58
C TYR A 93 15.76 -4.45 -0.63
N HIS A 94 16.31 -3.25 -0.49
CA HIS A 94 16.73 -2.41 -1.59
C HIS A 94 18.16 -1.91 -1.45
N LEU A 95 18.89 -1.84 -2.56
CA LEU A 95 20.10 -1.05 -2.72
C LEU A 95 19.98 -0.17 -3.97
N SER A 96 20.33 1.10 -3.84
CA SER A 96 20.34 2.05 -4.94
C SER A 96 21.67 2.80 -4.98
N GLY A 97 22.27 2.92 -6.16
CA GLY A 97 23.57 3.58 -6.34
C GLY A 97 23.96 3.63 -7.81
N MET A 98 25.27 3.57 -8.12
CA MET A 98 25.75 3.65 -9.50
C MET A 98 25.45 2.36 -10.28
N ALA A 99 24.99 2.49 -11.52
CA ALA A 99 24.61 1.36 -12.38
C ALA A 99 25.74 0.33 -12.58
N ARG A 100 26.98 0.77 -12.62
CA ARG A 100 28.17 -0.13 -12.75
C ARG A 100 28.32 -1.12 -11.58
N ASP A 101 27.71 -0.82 -10.44
CA ASP A 101 27.82 -1.61 -9.21
C ASP A 101 26.59 -2.51 -8.97
N ALA A 102 25.65 -2.56 -9.91
CA ALA A 102 24.37 -3.28 -9.78
C ALA A 102 24.56 -4.78 -9.45
N VAL A 103 25.57 -5.45 -10.02
CA VAL A 103 25.93 -6.84 -9.69
C VAL A 103 26.34 -6.99 -8.23
N GLN A 104 27.07 -6.01 -7.69
CA GLN A 104 27.49 -6.01 -6.28
C GLN A 104 26.27 -5.76 -5.36
N PHE A 105 25.28 -4.96 -5.79
CA PHE A 105 24.02 -4.79 -5.04
C PHE A 105 23.29 -6.11 -4.91
N VAL A 106 23.14 -6.90 -5.99
CA VAL A 106 22.52 -8.23 -5.94
C VAL A 106 23.27 -9.16 -5.00
N ARG A 107 24.61 -9.18 -5.07
CA ARG A 107 25.45 -9.99 -4.17
C ARG A 107 25.25 -9.62 -2.70
N MET A 108 25.22 -8.33 -2.41
CA MET A 108 25.05 -7.83 -1.05
C MET A 108 23.64 -8.12 -0.51
N LEU A 109 22.60 -7.92 -1.32
CA LEU A 109 21.23 -8.30 -0.97
C LEU A 109 21.08 -9.80 -0.77
N GLY A 110 21.76 -10.62 -1.59
CA GLY A 110 21.81 -12.07 -1.39
C GLY A 110 22.37 -12.46 -0.04
N ASP A 111 23.46 -11.82 0.41
CA ASP A 111 24.05 -12.09 1.74
C ASP A 111 23.08 -11.65 2.87
N ILE A 112 22.49 -10.46 2.77
CA ILE A 112 21.55 -9.92 3.75
C ILE A 112 20.29 -10.80 3.88
N VAL A 113 19.69 -11.19 2.76
CA VAL A 113 18.40 -11.90 2.75
C VAL A 113 18.56 -13.40 3.04
N ARG A 114 19.67 -14.01 2.55
CA ARG A 114 19.85 -15.45 2.62
C ARG A 114 20.62 -15.95 3.84
N ARG A 115 21.51 -15.12 4.38
CA ARG A 115 22.47 -15.51 5.41
C ARG A 115 22.43 -14.64 6.65
N PRO A 116 21.24 -14.12 7.09
CA PRO A 116 21.17 -13.33 8.31
C PRO A 116 21.54 -14.20 9.51
N THR A 117 22.25 -13.64 10.46
CA THR A 117 22.65 -14.35 11.69
C THR A 117 21.84 -13.94 12.91
N PHE A 118 21.17 -12.80 12.83
CA PHE A 118 20.37 -12.23 13.92
C PHE A 118 21.10 -12.27 15.27
N PRO A 119 22.25 -11.57 15.44
CA PRO A 119 23.02 -11.63 16.69
C PRO A 119 22.15 -11.25 17.88
N ALA A 120 22.22 -12.02 18.98
CA ALA A 120 21.35 -11.81 20.14
C ALA A 120 21.50 -10.42 20.76
N ALA A 121 22.74 -9.90 20.83
CA ALA A 121 22.98 -8.54 21.33
C ALA A 121 22.34 -7.45 20.47
N GLU A 122 22.34 -7.63 19.14
CA GLU A 122 21.69 -6.71 18.20
C GLU A 122 20.15 -6.83 18.31
N LEU A 123 19.62 -8.04 18.48
CA LEU A 123 18.18 -8.23 18.68
C LEU A 123 17.66 -7.48 19.91
N GLU A 124 18.42 -7.48 21.01
CA GLU A 124 18.02 -6.73 22.21
C GLU A 124 18.09 -5.20 22.00
N ARG A 125 19.05 -4.70 21.22
CA ARG A 125 19.11 -3.28 20.84
C ARG A 125 17.97 -2.88 19.92
N GLU A 126 17.74 -3.66 18.85
CA GLU A 126 16.67 -3.39 17.88
C GLU A 126 15.29 -3.53 18.50
N ARG A 127 15.11 -4.44 19.43
CA ARG A 127 13.87 -4.54 20.21
C ARG A 127 13.48 -3.21 20.85
N GLN A 128 14.47 -2.47 21.41
CA GLN A 128 14.18 -1.17 22.01
C GLN A 128 13.82 -0.12 20.94
N VAL A 129 14.45 -0.17 19.76
CA VAL A 129 14.12 0.69 18.62
C VAL A 129 12.69 0.42 18.16
N ILE A 130 12.35 -0.84 17.90
CA ILE A 130 11.01 -1.24 17.44
C ILE A 130 9.93 -0.93 18.50
N LEU A 131 10.26 -1.08 19.79
CA LEU A 131 9.32 -0.68 20.86
C LEU A 131 9.11 0.83 20.90
N GLN A 132 10.13 1.64 20.57
CA GLN A 132 9.98 3.08 20.46
C GLN A 132 9.09 3.44 19.26
N GLU A 133 9.31 2.83 18.09
CA GLU A 133 8.44 3.00 16.92
C GLU A 133 6.99 2.59 17.22
N TYR A 134 6.82 1.48 17.96
CA TYR A 134 5.49 1.04 18.41
C TYR A 134 4.79 2.09 19.28
N ILE A 135 5.54 2.74 20.20
CA ILE A 135 4.99 3.81 21.03
C ILE A 135 4.60 5.02 20.18
N GLU A 136 5.45 5.44 19.25
CA GLU A 136 5.19 6.55 18.33
C GLU A 136 3.94 6.27 17.46
N ASP A 137 3.80 5.04 16.94
CA ASP A 137 2.61 4.61 16.20
C ASP A 137 1.34 4.58 17.09
N GLU A 138 1.46 4.21 18.39
CA GLU A 138 0.34 4.26 19.35
C GLU A 138 -0.08 5.70 19.71
N GLU A 139 0.86 6.63 19.72
CA GLU A 139 0.63 8.03 20.05
C GLU A 139 0.17 8.86 18.84
N ASP A 140 0.37 8.36 17.61
CA ASP A 140 -0.13 9.02 16.41
C ASP A 140 -1.63 8.76 16.21
N PRO A 141 -2.48 9.80 16.21
CA PRO A 141 -3.92 9.61 16.12
C PRO A 141 -4.38 9.11 14.75
N MET A 142 -3.65 9.40 13.65
CA MET A 142 -4.00 8.87 12.34
C MET A 142 -3.68 7.37 12.25
N SER A 143 -2.51 6.95 12.72
CA SER A 143 -2.13 5.53 12.84
C SER A 143 -3.12 4.74 13.70
N MET A 144 -3.55 5.32 14.83
CA MET A 144 -4.59 4.74 15.66
C MET A 144 -5.92 4.58 14.90
N ALA A 145 -6.32 5.59 14.12
CA ALA A 145 -7.52 5.50 13.30
C ALA A 145 -7.41 4.38 12.24
N PHE A 146 -6.29 4.27 11.54
CA PHE A 146 -6.05 3.21 10.56
C PHE A 146 -6.03 1.81 11.17
N ARG A 147 -5.39 1.62 12.34
CA ARG A 147 -5.42 0.31 13.04
C ARG A 147 -6.83 -0.10 13.43
N GLN A 148 -7.68 0.85 13.86
CA GLN A 148 -9.08 0.57 14.15
C GLN A 148 -9.87 0.29 12.87
N PHE A 149 -9.58 1.04 11.81
CA PHE A 149 -10.17 0.85 10.50
C PHE A 149 -9.91 -0.56 9.97
N ASP A 150 -8.68 -1.03 9.94
CA ASP A 150 -8.34 -2.39 9.50
C ASP A 150 -9.04 -3.48 10.32
N LYS A 151 -9.11 -3.30 11.65
CA LYS A 151 -9.83 -4.22 12.54
C LYS A 151 -11.34 -4.24 12.27
N LEU A 152 -11.93 -3.13 11.93
CA LEU A 152 -13.34 -3.05 11.53
C LEU A 152 -13.58 -3.64 10.14
N CYS A 153 -12.62 -3.46 9.21
CA CYS A 153 -12.70 -4.05 7.89
C CYS A 153 -12.69 -5.58 7.94
N TYR A 154 -11.75 -6.18 8.69
CA TYR A 154 -11.37 -7.58 8.53
C TYR A 154 -11.40 -8.41 9.84
N GLY A 155 -11.73 -7.80 10.97
CA GLY A 155 -11.90 -8.49 12.25
C GLY A 155 -10.64 -9.19 12.77
N THR A 156 -10.64 -10.51 12.79
CA THR A 156 -9.52 -11.35 13.24
C THR A 156 -8.66 -11.87 12.10
N HIS A 157 -9.00 -11.53 10.86
CA HIS A 157 -8.20 -11.94 9.70
C HIS A 157 -6.80 -11.31 9.75
N PRO A 158 -5.72 -11.99 9.28
CA PRO A 158 -4.37 -11.43 9.28
C PRO A 158 -4.24 -10.05 8.62
N MET A 159 -5.06 -9.76 7.60
CA MET A 159 -5.10 -8.43 6.96
C MET A 159 -5.54 -7.30 7.90
N ALA A 160 -6.15 -7.60 9.04
CA ALA A 160 -6.49 -6.63 10.09
C ALA A 160 -5.30 -6.30 11.02
N GLN A 161 -4.20 -7.05 10.93
CA GLN A 161 -3.05 -6.90 11.80
C GLN A 161 -2.18 -5.71 11.36
N ALA A 162 -1.64 -4.97 12.34
CA ALA A 162 -0.64 -3.94 12.08
C ALA A 162 0.68 -4.59 11.64
N VAL A 163 1.40 -3.94 10.71
CA VAL A 163 2.70 -4.43 10.22
C VAL A 163 3.72 -4.47 11.37
N ILE A 164 3.76 -3.45 12.20
CA ILE A 164 4.67 -3.36 13.36
C ILE A 164 4.40 -4.46 14.40
N GLY A 165 3.23 -5.08 14.37
CA GLY A 165 2.86 -6.16 15.27
C GLY A 165 2.25 -5.68 16.59
N THR A 166 2.43 -6.49 17.63
CA THR A 166 1.98 -6.18 19.00
C THR A 166 3.18 -6.05 19.92
N ARG A 167 3.10 -5.16 20.92
CA ARG A 167 4.12 -5.00 21.96
C ARG A 167 4.53 -6.35 22.57
N ARG A 168 3.53 -7.17 22.94
CA ARG A 168 3.77 -8.51 23.51
C ARG A 168 4.62 -9.41 22.60
N ASN A 169 4.38 -9.38 21.30
CA ASN A 169 5.14 -10.18 20.33
C ASN A 169 6.56 -9.64 20.17
N ILE A 170 6.72 -8.32 20.03
CA ILE A 170 8.02 -7.65 19.90
C ILE A 170 8.90 -8.00 21.12
N GLU A 171 8.34 -7.92 22.35
CA GLU A 171 9.06 -8.21 23.60
C GLU A 171 9.53 -9.67 23.70
N ARG A 172 8.85 -10.63 23.07
CA ARG A 172 9.12 -12.05 23.26
C ARG A 172 9.86 -12.74 22.10
N PHE A 173 9.88 -12.18 20.88
CA PHE A 173 10.53 -12.84 19.75
C PHE A 173 11.98 -13.20 20.08
N SER A 174 12.32 -14.46 19.85
CA SER A 174 13.66 -14.99 20.01
C SER A 174 14.38 -15.06 18.67
N ARG A 175 15.71 -15.09 18.73
CA ARG A 175 16.57 -15.32 17.56
C ARG A 175 16.14 -16.56 16.75
N ASP A 176 15.86 -17.64 17.45
CA ASP A 176 15.51 -18.93 16.81
C ASP A 176 14.15 -18.85 16.11
N GLU A 177 13.18 -18.09 16.66
CA GLU A 177 11.90 -17.82 15.99
C GLU A 177 12.09 -17.02 14.70
N LEU A 178 13.00 -16.03 14.69
CA LEU A 178 13.30 -15.25 13.48
C LEU A 178 13.98 -16.11 12.41
N LEU A 179 14.96 -16.93 12.77
CA LEU A 179 15.63 -17.84 11.85
C LEU A 179 14.65 -18.86 11.27
N ALA A 180 13.84 -19.49 12.12
CA ALA A 180 12.82 -20.44 11.67
C ALA A 180 11.74 -19.77 10.78
N TYR A 181 11.46 -18.49 11.00
CA TYR A 181 10.55 -17.73 10.15
C TYR A 181 11.15 -17.52 8.75
N VAL A 182 12.39 -17.06 8.67
CA VAL A 182 13.10 -16.87 7.39
C VAL A 182 13.22 -18.20 6.64
N GLU A 183 13.64 -19.27 7.31
CA GLU A 183 13.77 -20.60 6.70
C GLU A 183 12.45 -21.11 6.08
N ARG A 184 11.32 -20.84 6.74
CA ARG A 184 10.00 -21.28 6.28
C ARG A 184 9.43 -20.37 5.19
N GLN A 185 9.61 -19.05 5.31
CA GLN A 185 8.93 -18.07 4.45
C GLN A 185 9.76 -17.69 3.21
N TYR A 186 11.09 -17.70 3.31
CA TYR A 186 11.96 -17.23 2.23
C TYR A 186 12.36 -18.42 1.34
N SER A 187 11.53 -18.72 0.37
CA SER A 187 11.73 -19.82 -0.59
C SER A 187 11.70 -19.30 -2.03
N GLY A 188 12.31 -20.03 -2.95
CA GLY A 188 12.55 -19.58 -4.31
C GLY A 188 11.30 -19.11 -5.05
N THR A 189 10.18 -19.86 -4.95
CA THR A 189 8.90 -19.48 -5.58
C THR A 189 8.29 -18.18 -5.05
N ASN A 190 8.73 -17.74 -3.87
CA ASN A 190 8.24 -16.55 -3.19
C ASN A 190 9.21 -15.36 -3.26
N VAL A 191 10.29 -15.49 -4.04
CA VAL A 191 11.30 -14.44 -4.19
C VAL A 191 11.32 -13.90 -5.61
N VAL A 192 11.40 -12.58 -5.72
CA VAL A 192 11.68 -11.85 -6.95
C VAL A 192 12.92 -10.99 -6.72
N VAL A 193 13.94 -11.18 -7.55
CA VAL A 193 15.11 -10.30 -7.64
C VAL A 193 14.87 -9.35 -8.80
N GLY A 194 14.74 -8.06 -8.52
CA GLY A 194 14.48 -7.03 -9.52
C GLY A 194 15.63 -6.04 -9.60
N VAL A 195 16.03 -5.66 -10.81
CA VAL A 195 17.06 -4.65 -11.03
C VAL A 195 16.65 -3.72 -12.16
N ALA A 196 16.65 -2.41 -11.92
CA ALA A 196 16.37 -1.40 -12.94
C ALA A 196 17.51 -0.39 -13.03
N GLY A 197 17.86 0.00 -14.26
CA GLY A 197 18.94 0.90 -14.56
C GLY A 197 19.68 0.51 -15.84
N ASN A 198 20.85 1.10 -16.08
CA ASN A 198 21.71 0.68 -17.19
C ASN A 198 22.46 -0.61 -16.79
N VAL A 199 21.81 -1.75 -16.91
CA VAL A 199 22.28 -3.04 -16.42
C VAL A 199 22.22 -4.12 -17.50
N ASP A 200 23.13 -5.10 -17.40
CA ASP A 200 23.14 -6.30 -18.23
C ASP A 200 22.36 -7.43 -17.56
N HIS A 201 21.33 -7.91 -18.23
CA HIS A 201 20.44 -8.94 -17.70
C HIS A 201 21.19 -10.23 -17.35
N ASP A 202 22.04 -10.69 -18.24
CA ASP A 202 22.69 -12.00 -18.10
C ASP A 202 23.73 -11.95 -16.96
N ALA A 203 24.37 -10.80 -16.71
CA ALA A 203 25.22 -10.60 -15.54
C ALA A 203 24.40 -10.62 -14.23
N ILE A 204 23.24 -9.97 -14.21
CA ILE A 204 22.33 -10.00 -13.06
C ILE A 204 21.80 -11.42 -12.80
N VAL A 205 21.42 -12.17 -13.84
CA VAL A 205 20.96 -13.55 -13.70
C VAL A 205 22.07 -14.44 -13.11
N ARG A 206 23.29 -14.35 -13.63
CA ARG A 206 24.43 -15.13 -13.09
C ARG A 206 24.69 -14.83 -11.61
N GLU A 207 24.66 -13.58 -11.22
CA GLU A 207 24.86 -13.21 -9.81
C GLU A 207 23.66 -13.64 -8.95
N SER A 208 22.44 -13.54 -9.47
CA SER A 208 21.24 -14.03 -8.77
C SER A 208 21.27 -15.54 -8.59
N GLU A 209 21.73 -16.30 -9.58
CA GLU A 209 21.93 -17.76 -9.45
C GLU A 209 22.98 -18.07 -8.37
N ALA A 210 24.09 -17.35 -8.34
CA ALA A 210 25.14 -17.54 -7.32
C ALA A 210 24.63 -17.19 -5.91
N ALA A 211 23.76 -16.18 -5.78
CA ALA A 211 23.27 -15.69 -4.49
C ALA A 211 22.04 -16.47 -3.97
N PHE A 212 21.17 -16.93 -4.85
CA PHE A 212 19.85 -17.47 -4.50
C PHE A 212 19.57 -18.87 -5.06
N GLY A 213 20.43 -19.41 -5.93
CA GLY A 213 20.18 -20.69 -6.63
C GLY A 213 20.10 -21.91 -5.72
N ASP A 214 20.71 -21.85 -4.53
CA ASP A 214 20.65 -22.89 -3.50
C ASP A 214 19.43 -22.79 -2.56
N MET A 215 18.54 -21.80 -2.76
CA MET A 215 17.31 -21.70 -1.95
C MET A 215 16.40 -22.92 -2.20
N PRO A 216 15.71 -23.41 -1.14
CA PRO A 216 14.62 -24.36 -1.34
C PRO A 216 13.56 -23.76 -2.28
N CYS A 217 13.04 -24.57 -3.21
CA CYS A 217 11.98 -24.14 -4.12
C CYS A 217 10.75 -23.63 -3.33
N GLY A 218 10.31 -24.42 -2.35
CA GLY A 218 9.13 -24.12 -1.53
C GLY A 218 7.82 -24.20 -2.31
N SER A 219 6.75 -23.78 -1.66
CA SER A 219 5.43 -23.62 -2.27
C SER A 219 5.07 -22.14 -2.34
N VAL A 220 4.27 -21.75 -3.34
CA VAL A 220 3.78 -20.39 -3.48
C VAL A 220 2.91 -20.03 -2.29
N HIS A 221 3.22 -18.94 -1.62
CA HIS A 221 2.38 -18.42 -0.55
C HIS A 221 1.04 -17.95 -1.13
N SER A 222 -0.03 -18.24 -0.41
CA SER A 222 -1.36 -17.78 -0.77
C SER A 222 -2.03 -17.17 0.44
N MET A 223 -2.73 -16.09 0.22
CA MET A 223 -3.57 -15.44 1.23
C MET A 223 -5.03 -15.64 0.87
N GLN A 224 -5.84 -16.04 1.84
CA GLN A 224 -7.28 -16.08 1.67
C GLN A 224 -7.82 -14.65 1.63
N ALA A 225 -8.81 -14.39 0.78
CA ALA A 225 -9.46 -13.10 0.75
C ALA A 225 -10.26 -12.90 2.05
N PRO A 226 -10.07 -11.78 2.76
CA PRO A 226 -10.86 -11.47 3.94
C PRO A 226 -12.30 -11.12 3.58
N SER A 227 -13.24 -11.38 4.49
CA SER A 227 -14.58 -10.83 4.39
C SER A 227 -14.62 -9.40 4.92
N TRP A 228 -15.29 -8.52 4.21
CA TRP A 228 -15.53 -7.15 4.66
C TRP A 228 -16.68 -7.13 5.68
N LEU A 229 -16.43 -6.55 6.87
CA LEU A 229 -17.41 -6.58 7.99
C LEU A 229 -18.21 -5.29 8.13
N GLY A 230 -17.55 -4.14 8.01
CA GLY A 230 -18.16 -2.84 8.32
C GLY A 230 -18.15 -2.49 9.81
N GLY A 231 -18.50 -1.27 10.13
CA GLY A 231 -18.63 -0.83 11.51
C GLY A 231 -18.10 0.56 11.80
N VAL A 232 -18.35 1.02 13.04
CA VAL A 232 -17.94 2.36 13.50
C VAL A 232 -17.23 2.25 14.84
N LYS A 233 -16.07 2.90 14.96
CA LYS A 233 -15.33 3.00 16.22
C LYS A 233 -14.71 4.39 16.37
N ALA A 234 -14.79 4.91 17.59
CA ALA A 234 -14.14 6.16 17.97
C ALA A 234 -13.28 5.95 19.21
N ALA A 235 -12.04 6.42 19.18
CA ALA A 235 -11.11 6.34 20.31
C ALA A 235 -10.57 7.73 20.65
N ARG A 236 -10.66 8.09 21.94
CA ARG A 236 -10.07 9.32 22.45
C ARG A 236 -8.58 9.11 22.69
N LEU A 237 -7.79 10.06 22.19
CA LEU A 237 -6.36 10.15 22.49
C LEU A 237 -6.11 11.47 23.19
N ALA A 238 -5.41 11.42 24.34
CA ALA A 238 -5.09 12.61 25.13
C ALA A 238 -4.10 13.52 24.38
N GLY A 239 -4.17 14.82 24.62
CA GLY A 239 -3.26 15.79 24.01
C GLY A 239 -3.61 16.21 22.59
N CYS A 240 -4.53 15.54 21.89
CA CYS A 240 -4.94 15.91 20.55
C CYS A 240 -5.88 17.10 20.53
N SER A 241 -5.70 17.99 19.55
CA SER A 241 -6.59 19.12 19.27
C SER A 241 -7.63 18.81 18.19
N GLN A 242 -7.37 17.80 17.35
CA GLN A 242 -8.18 17.43 16.18
C GLN A 242 -8.75 16.02 16.30
N SER A 243 -9.79 15.76 15.50
CA SER A 243 -10.33 14.44 15.20
C SER A 243 -9.73 13.95 13.87
N HIS A 244 -9.18 12.77 13.88
CA HIS A 244 -8.69 12.09 12.67
C HIS A 244 -9.72 11.05 12.26
N VAL A 245 -10.13 11.10 11.01
CA VAL A 245 -11.23 10.33 10.44
C VAL A 245 -10.71 9.46 9.32
N VAL A 246 -11.00 8.16 9.37
CA VAL A 246 -10.79 7.21 8.28
C VAL A 246 -12.12 6.57 7.95
N LEU A 247 -12.64 6.85 6.76
CA LEU A 247 -13.88 6.29 6.22
C LEU A 247 -13.54 5.44 5.02
N GLY A 248 -14.04 4.21 4.95
CA GLY A 248 -13.77 3.38 3.79
C GLY A 248 -14.81 2.35 3.45
N TYR A 249 -14.61 1.77 2.26
CA TYR A 249 -15.49 0.81 1.61
C TYR A 249 -14.66 -0.27 0.91
N PRO A 250 -15.22 -1.48 0.70
CA PRO A 250 -14.53 -2.53 -0.04
C PRO A 250 -14.47 -2.19 -1.53
N ILE A 251 -13.33 -2.48 -2.14
CA ILE A 251 -13.15 -2.48 -3.59
C ILE A 251 -12.49 -3.79 -4.04
N ALA A 252 -12.38 -3.98 -5.34
CA ALA A 252 -11.73 -5.14 -5.94
C ALA A 252 -10.25 -5.24 -5.52
N SER A 253 -9.78 -6.47 -5.34
CA SER A 253 -8.38 -6.79 -5.06
C SER A 253 -7.50 -6.63 -6.31
N MET A 254 -6.18 -6.74 -6.14
CA MET A 254 -5.24 -6.76 -7.27
C MET A 254 -5.49 -7.97 -8.19
N LYS A 255 -5.89 -9.11 -7.64
CA LYS A 255 -6.25 -10.32 -8.42
C LYS A 255 -7.46 -10.11 -9.34
N ASP A 256 -8.43 -9.29 -8.91
CA ASP A 256 -9.63 -9.00 -9.70
C ASP A 256 -9.35 -8.02 -10.85
N ASP A 257 -8.24 -7.31 -10.78
CA ASP A 257 -7.69 -6.44 -11.82
C ASP A 257 -8.71 -5.44 -12.39
N GLN A 258 -9.38 -4.69 -11.51
CA GLN A 258 -10.40 -3.70 -11.87
C GLN A 258 -9.90 -2.26 -11.68
N PRO A 259 -9.44 -1.56 -12.74
CA PRO A 259 -8.89 -0.21 -12.62
C PRO A 259 -9.92 0.87 -12.26
N ALA A 260 -11.21 0.58 -12.37
CA ALA A 260 -12.28 1.55 -12.11
C ALA A 260 -12.25 2.10 -10.67
N ALA A 261 -11.83 1.31 -9.69
CA ALA A 261 -11.70 1.76 -8.31
C ALA A 261 -10.58 2.80 -8.14
N SER A 262 -9.43 2.60 -8.79
CA SER A 262 -8.34 3.59 -8.78
C SER A 262 -8.74 4.89 -9.51
N VAL A 263 -9.52 4.77 -10.60
CA VAL A 263 -10.05 5.95 -11.30
C VAL A 263 -11.08 6.67 -10.44
N ALA A 264 -11.96 5.94 -9.72
CA ALA A 264 -12.91 6.52 -8.79
C ALA A 264 -12.24 7.28 -7.64
N ALA A 265 -11.17 6.73 -7.06
CA ALA A 265 -10.42 7.40 -6.00
C ALA A 265 -9.71 8.67 -6.50
N ALA A 266 -9.05 8.61 -7.66
CA ALA A 266 -8.42 9.79 -8.27
C ALA A 266 -9.47 10.85 -8.65
N LEU A 267 -10.61 10.45 -9.18
CA LEU A 267 -11.71 11.35 -9.48
C LEU A 267 -12.20 12.07 -8.22
N PHE A 268 -12.40 11.32 -7.14
CA PHE A 268 -12.98 11.82 -5.91
C PHE A 268 -12.04 12.71 -5.11
N GLY A 269 -10.75 12.36 -5.00
CA GLY A 269 -9.83 12.98 -4.07
C GLY A 269 -8.53 13.56 -4.63
N GLU A 270 -8.14 13.27 -5.89
CA GLU A 270 -6.85 13.73 -6.41
C GLU A 270 -6.93 15.12 -7.03
N GLY A 271 -6.10 16.04 -6.49
CA GLY A 271 -6.00 17.44 -6.95
C GLY A 271 -7.03 18.37 -6.29
N MET A 272 -6.71 19.67 -6.30
CA MET A 272 -7.49 20.72 -5.62
C MET A 272 -8.91 20.92 -6.19
N SER A 273 -9.12 20.56 -7.46
CA SER A 273 -10.44 20.63 -8.10
C SER A 273 -11.27 19.35 -7.91
N SER A 274 -10.74 18.34 -7.20
CA SER A 274 -11.51 17.12 -6.89
C SER A 274 -12.73 17.43 -6.02
N PRO A 275 -13.80 16.63 -6.12
CA PRO A 275 -14.99 16.82 -5.29
C PRO A 275 -14.69 16.94 -3.80
N LEU A 276 -13.82 16.06 -3.28
CA LEU A 276 -13.40 16.08 -1.88
C LEU A 276 -12.69 17.38 -1.52
N MET A 277 -11.66 17.78 -2.26
CA MET A 277 -10.88 18.97 -1.92
C MET A 277 -11.65 20.24 -2.16
N ASN A 278 -12.35 20.38 -3.28
CA ASN A 278 -13.10 21.59 -3.62
C ASN A 278 -14.26 21.85 -2.66
N GLU A 279 -15.09 20.84 -2.37
CA GLU A 279 -16.26 21.04 -1.52
C GLU A 279 -15.89 21.08 -0.03
N ILE A 280 -15.09 20.10 0.43
CA ILE A 280 -14.82 19.92 1.86
C ILE A 280 -13.77 20.93 2.38
N ARG A 281 -12.72 21.18 1.60
CA ARG A 281 -11.64 22.09 2.01
C ARG A 281 -11.88 23.52 1.56
N GLU A 282 -12.03 23.74 0.24
CA GLU A 282 -12.03 25.09 -0.32
C GLU A 282 -13.33 25.85 -0.03
N ARG A 283 -14.49 25.22 -0.27
CA ARG A 283 -15.77 25.89 -0.09
C ARG A 283 -16.25 25.97 1.34
N ARG A 284 -16.04 24.91 2.12
CA ARG A 284 -16.59 24.79 3.47
C ARG A 284 -15.54 24.98 4.57
N GLY A 285 -14.27 24.87 4.26
CA GLY A 285 -13.20 25.00 5.25
C GLY A 285 -13.29 23.98 6.40
N LEU A 286 -13.77 22.77 6.11
CA LEU A 286 -13.99 21.74 7.13
C LEU A 286 -12.68 21.09 7.55
N VAL A 287 -11.72 20.98 6.64
CA VAL A 287 -10.44 20.29 6.86
C VAL A 287 -9.28 21.13 6.35
N TYR A 288 -8.12 20.96 6.97
CA TYR A 288 -6.84 21.36 6.38
C TYR A 288 -6.28 20.29 5.45
N TYR A 289 -6.43 19.04 5.87
CA TYR A 289 -5.98 17.85 5.13
C TYR A 289 -7.13 16.89 4.91
N ALA A 290 -7.25 16.42 3.68
CA ALA A 290 -8.04 15.25 3.32
C ALA A 290 -7.37 14.56 2.12
N ALA A 291 -7.48 13.24 2.07
CA ALA A 291 -7.02 12.44 0.95
C ALA A 291 -8.03 11.32 0.65
N CYS A 292 -7.94 10.80 -0.57
CA CYS A 292 -8.68 9.63 -0.98
C CYS A 292 -7.78 8.71 -1.79
N SER A 293 -7.72 7.45 -1.40
CA SER A 293 -6.94 6.41 -2.08
C SER A 293 -7.78 5.18 -2.42
N ALA A 294 -7.28 4.39 -3.35
CA ALA A 294 -7.67 3.02 -3.58
C ALA A 294 -6.47 2.14 -3.22
N ASP A 295 -6.50 1.57 -2.03
CA ASP A 295 -5.45 0.72 -1.51
C ASP A 295 -5.76 -0.72 -1.96
N VAL A 296 -5.07 -1.13 -3.03
CA VAL A 296 -5.32 -2.41 -3.71
C VAL A 296 -4.19 -3.37 -3.36
N MET A 297 -4.51 -4.35 -2.53
CA MET A 297 -3.62 -5.41 -2.08
C MET A 297 -3.89 -6.71 -2.84
N GLU A 298 -3.02 -7.70 -2.70
CA GLU A 298 -3.15 -8.97 -3.42
C GLU A 298 -4.53 -9.63 -3.25
N ALA A 299 -5.03 -9.72 -2.00
CA ALA A 299 -6.24 -10.47 -1.64
C ALA A 299 -7.48 -9.62 -1.36
N CYS A 300 -7.34 -8.31 -1.25
CA CYS A 300 -8.44 -7.38 -0.94
C CYS A 300 -8.13 -5.98 -1.43
N GLY A 301 -9.13 -5.11 -1.37
CA GLY A 301 -8.95 -3.68 -1.67
C GLY A 301 -9.84 -2.81 -0.79
N GLN A 302 -9.37 -1.60 -0.55
CA GLN A 302 -10.02 -0.59 0.28
C GLN A 302 -10.09 0.73 -0.48
N PHE A 303 -11.25 1.32 -0.55
CA PHE A 303 -11.42 2.73 -0.91
C PHE A 303 -11.40 3.52 0.39
N VAL A 304 -10.39 4.36 0.57
CA VAL A 304 -10.13 5.03 1.83
C VAL A 304 -10.25 6.54 1.66
N ILE A 305 -10.97 7.18 2.55
CA ILE A 305 -11.03 8.65 2.69
C ILE A 305 -10.51 8.96 4.07
N GLU A 306 -9.42 9.72 4.14
CA GLU A 306 -8.85 10.19 5.40
C GLU A 306 -8.92 11.70 5.50
N ALA A 307 -9.15 12.21 6.70
CA ALA A 307 -9.22 13.64 6.96
C ALA A 307 -8.89 14.00 8.41
N SER A 308 -8.40 15.21 8.62
CA SER A 308 -8.21 15.78 9.95
C SER A 308 -9.04 17.06 10.09
N THR A 309 -9.85 17.12 11.15
CA THR A 309 -10.78 18.24 11.39
C THR A 309 -10.95 18.53 12.89
N THR A 310 -11.60 19.63 13.23
CA THR A 310 -11.99 19.90 14.61
C THR A 310 -13.23 19.08 15.01
N PRO A 311 -13.38 18.70 16.30
CA PRO A 311 -14.47 17.81 16.74
C PRO A 311 -15.88 18.30 16.42
N ASP A 312 -16.10 19.60 16.39
CA ASP A 312 -17.38 20.25 16.06
C ASP A 312 -17.75 20.12 14.57
N LYS A 313 -16.76 19.94 13.69
CA LYS A 313 -16.95 19.82 12.24
C LYS A 313 -17.10 18.39 11.74
N VAL A 314 -16.86 17.37 12.57
CA VAL A 314 -16.91 15.95 12.17
C VAL A 314 -18.24 15.57 11.55
N GLU A 315 -19.36 16.02 12.13
CA GLU A 315 -20.70 15.70 11.62
C GLU A 315 -20.93 16.27 10.21
N GLU A 316 -20.54 17.52 9.99
CA GLU A 316 -20.68 18.17 8.69
C GLU A 316 -19.75 17.50 7.65
N LEU A 317 -18.51 17.22 8.03
CA LEU A 317 -17.55 16.50 7.20
C LEU A 317 -18.12 15.15 6.70
N LEU A 318 -18.60 14.32 7.60
CA LEU A 318 -19.16 13.01 7.25
C LEU A 318 -20.40 13.13 6.37
N ARG A 319 -21.31 14.03 6.69
CA ARG A 319 -22.54 14.29 5.91
C ARG A 319 -22.22 14.72 4.48
N GLU A 320 -21.32 15.67 4.32
CA GLU A 320 -20.96 16.18 3.00
C GLU A 320 -20.14 15.17 2.20
N THR A 321 -19.21 14.46 2.82
CA THR A 321 -18.48 13.36 2.17
C THR A 321 -19.45 12.30 1.67
N HIS A 322 -20.39 11.86 2.50
CA HIS A 322 -21.39 10.87 2.10
C HIS A 322 -22.29 11.38 0.97
N ARG A 323 -22.74 12.65 1.03
CA ARG A 323 -23.50 13.29 -0.05
C ARG A 323 -22.74 13.31 -1.38
N LEU A 324 -21.44 13.61 -1.34
CA LEU A 324 -20.60 13.60 -2.54
C LEU A 324 -20.46 12.19 -3.12
N LEU A 325 -20.25 11.16 -2.30
CA LEU A 325 -20.19 9.77 -2.74
C LEU A 325 -21.50 9.35 -3.42
N GLN A 326 -22.65 9.69 -2.84
CA GLN A 326 -23.96 9.42 -3.42
C GLN A 326 -24.19 10.14 -4.75
N ALA A 327 -23.74 11.38 -4.87
CA ALA A 327 -23.81 12.12 -6.13
C ALA A 327 -23.03 11.44 -7.24
N HIS A 328 -21.84 10.89 -6.93
CA HIS A 328 -21.02 10.17 -7.91
C HIS A 328 -21.55 8.76 -8.22
N ALA A 329 -22.26 8.11 -7.29
CA ALA A 329 -23.00 6.89 -7.56
C ALA A 329 -24.22 7.12 -8.48
N ALA A 330 -24.75 8.34 -8.52
CA ALA A 330 -25.85 8.72 -9.42
C ALA A 330 -25.35 9.19 -10.80
N SER A 331 -24.26 9.97 -10.84
CA SER A 331 -23.73 10.53 -12.08
C SER A 331 -22.24 10.88 -11.96
N VAL A 332 -21.49 10.60 -13.01
CA VAL A 332 -20.06 10.95 -13.14
C VAL A 332 -19.90 11.90 -14.33
N GLY A 333 -19.33 13.08 -14.07
CA GLY A 333 -19.06 14.09 -15.08
C GLY A 333 -17.89 13.72 -16.00
N GLN A 334 -17.99 14.05 -17.29
CA GLN A 334 -16.93 13.75 -18.26
C GLN A 334 -15.63 14.48 -17.93
N VAL A 335 -15.71 15.72 -17.45
CA VAL A 335 -14.54 16.52 -17.06
C VAL A 335 -13.82 15.90 -15.86
N ASP A 336 -14.56 15.39 -14.88
CA ASP A 336 -13.98 14.72 -13.70
C ASP A 336 -13.29 13.41 -14.08
N LEU A 337 -13.90 12.65 -15.00
CA LEU A 337 -13.32 11.41 -15.52
C LEU A 337 -12.01 11.68 -16.28
N GLU A 338 -12.01 12.66 -17.18
CA GLU A 338 -10.82 13.07 -17.93
C GLU A 338 -9.70 13.53 -16.99
N ARG A 339 -10.02 14.38 -16.01
CA ARG A 339 -9.08 14.84 -14.99
C ARG A 339 -8.45 13.66 -14.22
N ALA A 340 -9.27 12.72 -13.76
CA ALA A 340 -8.80 11.55 -13.02
C ALA A 340 -7.86 10.68 -13.85
N ARG A 341 -8.21 10.38 -15.11
CA ARG A 341 -7.36 9.62 -16.03
C ARG A 341 -6.02 10.31 -16.26
N ASN A 342 -6.03 11.62 -16.47
CA ASN A 342 -4.82 12.41 -16.70
C ASN A 342 -3.92 12.45 -15.45
N GLN A 343 -4.49 12.56 -14.24
CA GLN A 343 -3.73 12.49 -12.98
C GLN A 343 -3.05 11.13 -12.83
N ILE A 344 -3.78 10.03 -13.07
CA ILE A 344 -3.21 8.69 -13.02
C ILE A 344 -2.13 8.51 -14.08
N ALA A 345 -2.35 8.98 -15.31
CA ALA A 345 -1.37 8.88 -16.40
C ALA A 345 -0.05 9.58 -16.05
N VAL A 346 -0.12 10.81 -15.51
CA VAL A 346 1.06 11.57 -15.09
C VAL A 346 1.76 10.91 -13.89
N ARG A 347 1.00 10.44 -12.90
CA ARG A 347 1.57 9.72 -11.75
C ARG A 347 2.30 8.44 -12.19
N ARG A 348 1.73 7.66 -13.09
CA ARG A 348 2.36 6.47 -13.67
C ARG A 348 3.60 6.81 -14.49
N MET A 349 3.53 7.86 -15.31
CA MET A 349 4.68 8.33 -16.09
C MET A 349 5.86 8.66 -15.17
N ARG A 350 5.62 9.42 -14.08
CA ARG A 350 6.65 9.73 -13.08
C ARG A 350 7.18 8.49 -12.37
N ALA A 351 6.33 7.49 -12.12
CA ALA A 351 6.77 6.22 -11.54
C ALA A 351 7.71 5.46 -12.48
N GLN A 352 7.46 5.52 -13.82
CA GLN A 352 8.32 4.90 -14.83
C GLN A 352 9.73 5.54 -14.93
N GLU A 353 9.92 6.75 -14.43
CA GLU A 353 11.21 7.43 -14.36
C GLU A 353 12.05 6.99 -13.13
N ARG A 354 11.46 6.26 -12.20
CA ARG A 354 12.07 5.85 -10.93
C ARG A 354 12.41 4.35 -10.92
N PRO A 355 13.70 3.96 -10.95
CA PRO A 355 14.11 2.55 -11.00
C PRO A 355 13.49 1.69 -9.88
N VAL A 356 13.55 2.15 -8.62
CA VAL A 356 12.95 1.43 -7.46
C VAL A 356 11.48 1.11 -7.71
N ARG A 357 10.72 2.12 -8.18
CA ARG A 357 9.27 1.97 -8.37
C ARG A 357 8.93 1.00 -9.51
N ARG A 358 9.71 1.03 -10.59
CA ARG A 358 9.54 0.09 -11.71
C ARG A 358 9.79 -1.36 -11.27
N VAL A 359 10.82 -1.57 -10.45
CA VAL A 359 11.14 -2.90 -9.89
C VAL A 359 10.02 -3.38 -8.98
N GLU A 360 9.50 -2.52 -8.12
CA GLU A 360 8.40 -2.83 -7.21
C GLU A 360 7.12 -3.20 -7.97
N ASP A 361 6.71 -2.38 -8.94
CA ASP A 361 5.54 -2.66 -9.79
C ASP A 361 5.69 -4.00 -10.54
N ALA A 362 6.90 -4.30 -11.05
CA ALA A 362 7.19 -5.57 -11.73
C ALA A 362 7.15 -6.77 -10.78
N ALA A 363 7.65 -6.63 -9.55
CA ALA A 363 7.63 -7.69 -8.55
C ALA A 363 6.20 -8.03 -8.11
N LEU A 364 5.38 -7.01 -7.85
CA LEU A 364 3.97 -7.18 -7.50
C LEU A 364 3.18 -7.83 -8.65
N ASP A 365 3.41 -7.39 -9.88
CA ASP A 365 2.83 -8.01 -11.07
C ASP A 365 3.21 -9.49 -11.20
N LEU A 366 4.47 -9.83 -10.95
CA LEU A 366 4.92 -11.22 -10.95
C LEU A 366 4.26 -12.04 -9.85
N PHE A 367 4.10 -11.49 -8.64
CA PHE A 367 3.44 -12.20 -7.54
C PHE A 367 1.96 -12.46 -7.81
N VAL A 368 1.26 -11.51 -8.40
CA VAL A 368 -0.19 -11.59 -8.55
C VAL A 368 -0.59 -12.18 -9.90
N HIS A 369 0.06 -11.77 -10.98
CA HIS A 369 -0.33 -12.12 -12.36
C HIS A 369 0.63 -13.10 -13.03
N GLY A 370 1.78 -13.41 -12.42
CA GLY A 370 2.80 -14.30 -13.00
C GLY A 370 3.54 -13.71 -14.19
N ARG A 371 3.27 -12.45 -14.57
CA ARG A 371 3.90 -11.72 -15.67
C ARG A 371 4.03 -10.23 -15.33
N VAL A 372 4.94 -9.55 -15.95
CA VAL A 372 5.03 -8.08 -15.89
C VAL A 372 4.14 -7.49 -16.97
N ARG A 373 3.21 -6.62 -16.58
CA ARG A 373 2.32 -5.90 -17.50
C ARG A 373 3.06 -4.68 -18.09
N SER A 374 2.87 -4.42 -19.38
CA SER A 374 3.53 -3.28 -20.00
C SER A 374 2.91 -1.95 -19.56
N PRO A 375 3.69 -0.84 -19.59
CA PRO A 375 3.16 0.49 -19.34
C PRO A 375 1.99 0.86 -20.25
N GLU A 376 2.04 0.43 -21.53
CA GLU A 376 0.99 0.67 -22.51
C GLU A 376 -0.29 -0.08 -22.16
N GLU A 377 -0.18 -1.37 -21.76
CA GLU A 377 -1.30 -2.16 -21.27
C GLU A 377 -1.97 -1.48 -20.07
N LEU A 378 -1.19 -1.09 -19.07
CA LEU A 378 -1.70 -0.44 -17.87
C LEU A 378 -2.35 0.92 -18.15
N ARG A 379 -1.80 1.68 -19.11
CA ARG A 379 -2.38 2.94 -19.56
C ARG A 379 -3.70 2.72 -20.28
N ALA A 380 -3.73 1.82 -21.27
CA ALA A 380 -4.95 1.52 -22.04
C ALA A 380 -6.10 1.07 -21.14
N ARG A 381 -5.80 0.33 -20.06
CA ARG A 381 -6.79 -0.10 -19.08
C ARG A 381 -7.40 1.07 -18.33
N VAL A 382 -6.61 2.06 -17.90
CA VAL A 382 -7.11 3.27 -17.23
C VAL A 382 -7.90 4.15 -18.20
N GLU A 383 -7.41 4.34 -19.41
CA GLU A 383 -8.07 5.11 -20.47
C GLU A 383 -9.41 4.47 -20.89
N GLY A 384 -9.49 3.15 -20.84
CA GLY A 384 -10.72 2.38 -21.14
C GLY A 384 -11.82 2.44 -20.07
N VAL A 385 -11.54 2.94 -18.87
CA VAL A 385 -12.56 3.00 -17.79
C VAL A 385 -13.65 4.01 -18.14
N SER A 386 -14.89 3.59 -18.31
CA SER A 386 -16.02 4.48 -18.64
C SER A 386 -16.59 5.19 -17.39
N ALA A 387 -17.36 6.26 -17.62
CA ALA A 387 -18.12 6.95 -16.57
C ALA A 387 -19.08 6.01 -15.84
N ASP A 388 -19.71 5.10 -16.58
CA ASP A 388 -20.62 4.10 -16.00
C ASP A 388 -19.90 3.13 -15.06
N GLN A 389 -18.70 2.65 -15.43
CA GLN A 389 -17.90 1.78 -14.56
C GLN A 389 -17.49 2.49 -13.26
N VAL A 390 -17.14 3.78 -13.32
CA VAL A 390 -16.84 4.58 -12.13
C VAL A 390 -18.09 4.77 -11.28
N ARG A 391 -19.22 5.13 -11.88
CA ARG A 391 -20.53 5.25 -11.23
C ARG A 391 -20.92 3.96 -10.52
N GLU A 392 -20.82 2.82 -11.20
CA GLU A 392 -21.12 1.50 -10.64
C GLU A 392 -20.16 1.13 -9.49
N THR A 393 -18.90 1.57 -9.54
CA THR A 393 -17.97 1.39 -8.45
C THR A 393 -18.45 2.12 -7.20
N PHE A 394 -18.82 3.40 -7.30
CA PHE A 394 -19.41 4.15 -6.17
C PHE A 394 -20.71 3.51 -5.68
N ALA A 395 -21.58 3.05 -6.58
CA ALA A 395 -22.82 2.39 -6.20
C ALA A 395 -22.59 1.07 -5.44
N ARG A 396 -21.65 0.24 -5.88
CA ARG A 396 -21.25 -1.00 -5.18
C ARG A 396 -20.65 -0.72 -3.81
N MET A 397 -19.79 0.29 -3.71
CA MET A 397 -19.19 0.73 -2.43
C MET A 397 -20.27 1.11 -1.43
N LEU A 398 -21.22 1.96 -1.83
CA LEU A 398 -22.31 2.42 -0.96
C LEU A 398 -23.34 1.34 -0.63
N ALA A 399 -23.39 0.25 -1.38
CA ALA A 399 -24.23 -0.92 -1.05
C ALA A 399 -23.57 -1.82 0.03
N ALA A 400 -22.27 -1.69 0.26
CA ALA A 400 -21.56 -2.41 1.31
C ALA A 400 -21.63 -1.64 2.64
N PRO A 401 -21.54 -2.32 3.80
CA PRO A 401 -21.47 -1.64 5.07
C PRO A 401 -20.19 -0.78 5.17
N PRO A 402 -20.33 0.53 5.49
CA PRO A 402 -19.16 1.39 5.63
C PRO A 402 -18.33 1.03 6.85
N VAL A 403 -17.04 1.34 6.79
CA VAL A 403 -16.16 1.36 7.96
C VAL A 403 -15.79 2.80 8.28
N LEU A 404 -16.01 3.21 9.52
CA LEU A 404 -15.62 4.52 10.04
C LEU A 404 -14.81 4.38 11.32
N ALA A 405 -13.58 4.83 11.27
CA ALA A 405 -12.71 4.94 12.45
C ALA A 405 -12.40 6.41 12.73
N LEU A 406 -12.51 6.81 14.00
CA LEU A 406 -12.11 8.12 14.50
C LEU A 406 -11.08 7.94 15.62
N ALA A 407 -10.08 8.81 15.64
CA ALA A 407 -9.13 8.89 16.76
C ALA A 407 -8.78 10.35 17.08
N GLY A 408 -8.26 10.59 18.29
CA GLY A 408 -7.84 11.92 18.75
C GLY A 408 -8.85 12.58 19.65
N LYS A 409 -9.11 13.89 19.44
CA LYS A 409 -10.11 14.63 20.20
C LYS A 409 -11.50 14.32 19.68
N LEU A 410 -12.36 13.74 20.51
CA LEU A 410 -13.73 13.40 20.14
C LEU A 410 -14.69 14.49 20.64
N GLY A 411 -15.67 14.84 19.77
CA GLY A 411 -16.81 15.68 20.12
C GLY A 411 -17.88 14.92 20.93
N ALA A 412 -19.10 15.45 20.91
CA ALA A 412 -20.27 14.86 21.58
C ALA A 412 -21.01 13.79 20.75
N LEU A 413 -20.52 13.45 19.55
CA LEU A 413 -21.17 12.50 18.66
C LEU A 413 -21.13 11.08 19.26
N THR A 414 -22.30 10.44 19.34
CA THR A 414 -22.43 9.04 19.76
C THR A 414 -22.07 8.10 18.63
N GLY A 415 -21.70 6.86 18.96
CA GLY A 415 -21.45 5.83 17.95
C GLY A 415 -22.68 5.53 17.08
N GLU A 416 -23.89 5.67 17.61
CA GLU A 416 -25.15 5.54 16.87
C GLU A 416 -25.28 6.68 15.84
N ARG A 417 -25.07 7.92 16.27
CA ARG A 417 -25.10 9.08 15.35
C ARG A 417 -24.05 8.99 14.25
N LEU A 418 -22.87 8.53 14.56
CA LEU A 418 -21.80 8.28 13.56
C LEU A 418 -22.23 7.22 12.52
N ARG A 419 -22.88 6.13 12.96
CA ARG A 419 -23.42 5.12 12.02
C ARG A 419 -24.49 5.71 11.11
N GLU A 420 -25.44 6.46 11.65
CA GLU A 420 -26.45 7.13 10.85
C GLU A 420 -25.86 8.02 9.76
N LEU A 421 -24.81 8.80 10.08
CA LEU A 421 -24.19 9.75 9.14
C LEU A 421 -23.56 9.06 7.93
N VAL A 422 -23.01 7.86 8.08
CA VAL A 422 -22.32 7.12 7.00
C VAL A 422 -23.21 6.08 6.31
N SER A 423 -24.39 5.78 6.86
CA SER A 423 -25.36 4.80 6.31
C SER A 423 -26.65 5.44 5.80
N ALA A 424 -26.78 6.77 5.88
CA ALA A 424 -28.02 7.45 5.50
C ALA A 424 -28.33 7.26 4.01
N PRO A 425 -29.57 6.91 3.64
CA PRO A 425 -29.97 6.91 2.24
C PRO A 425 -29.89 8.35 1.67
N ALA A 426 -29.66 8.45 0.34
CA ALA A 426 -29.64 9.76 -0.32
C ALA A 426 -30.87 10.58 0.05
N PRO A 427 -30.74 11.87 0.42
CA PRO A 427 -31.88 12.74 0.59
C PRO A 427 -32.64 12.71 -0.74
N ARG A 428 -33.90 12.27 -0.70
CA ARG A 428 -34.78 12.33 -1.89
C ARG A 428 -34.74 13.76 -2.40
N ALA A 429 -34.34 13.95 -3.66
CA ALA A 429 -34.37 15.26 -4.31
C ALA A 429 -35.75 15.86 -4.05
N ARG A 430 -35.83 16.98 -3.33
CA ARG A 430 -37.07 17.74 -3.22
C ARG A 430 -37.47 18.09 -4.65
N ALA A 431 -38.50 17.48 -5.17
CA ALA A 431 -39.08 17.85 -6.44
C ALA A 431 -39.32 19.37 -6.38
N SER A 432 -38.67 20.11 -7.26
CA SER A 432 -38.74 21.57 -7.28
C SER A 432 -40.22 21.94 -7.44
N ALA A 433 -40.73 22.71 -6.49
CA ALA A 433 -42.11 23.23 -6.50
C ALA A 433 -42.41 24.23 -7.66
N ALA A 434 -41.51 24.28 -8.66
CA ALA A 434 -41.63 25.14 -9.83
C ALA A 434 -42.50 24.60 -10.94
N ALA A 435 -42.85 23.28 -10.92
CA ALA A 435 -43.64 22.66 -11.99
C ALA A 435 -45.19 22.73 -11.75
N ARG A 436 -45.66 23.31 -10.65
CA ARG A 436 -47.10 23.41 -10.33
C ARG A 436 -47.75 24.78 -10.61
N ARG A 437 -47.10 25.72 -11.29
CA ARG A 437 -47.65 27.03 -11.64
C ARG A 437 -47.92 27.25 -13.14
N ALA A 438 -47.82 26.22 -13.96
CA ALA A 438 -48.05 26.35 -15.41
C ALA A 438 -49.35 25.70 -15.92
N THR A 439 -50.26 25.30 -15.04
CA THR A 439 -51.55 24.68 -15.50
C THR A 439 -52.76 25.33 -14.81
N THR A 440 -52.81 26.65 -14.82
CA THR A 440 -54.05 27.40 -14.49
C THR A 440 -54.02 28.77 -15.17
N MET A 441 -54.02 28.76 -16.48
CA MET A 441 -54.46 29.88 -17.32
C MET A 441 -54.77 29.33 -18.73
N HIS A 442 -55.96 28.80 -18.90
CA HIS A 442 -56.81 28.95 -20.06
C HIS A 442 -58.25 28.56 -19.70
#